data_059f7ac499c855b587c78141252c0194
#
_entry.id   059f7ac499c855b587c78141252c0194
#
_cell.length_a   1.000
_cell.length_b   1.000
_cell.length_c   1.000
_cell.angle_alpha   90.00
_cell.angle_beta   90.00
_cell.angle_gamma   90.00
#
_symmetry.space_group_name_H-M   'P 1'
#
loop_
_entity.id
_entity.type
_entity.pdbx_description
1 polymer ?
#
loop_
_entity_poly.entity_id
_entity_poly.type
_entity_poly.pdbx_seq_one_letter_code
_entity_poly.pdbx_strand_id
1 'polypeptide(L)'
;MVNVEVNEEYTFDVVPQTVNDYRVCKNILEWLKSNMENLTDNNNEKLFSKVNYGYNEQTLKGFGKKPVCDVYLTKTNYSDDFQHNHPSIIVSNIICSLKGNMNNAYIKAAELNDYLLQEFETNENFHTLELFEEDTPVRTIVGRTRVTDAEMKIIPQGKSYGVLVAFELEHTIL
;
A
#
# COMPACT_ATOMS: atom_id res chain seq x y z
N MET A 1 2.30 38.98 8.71
CA MET A 1 2.49 37.54 8.61
C MET A 1 2.48 37.18 7.14
N VAL A 2 3.61 36.83 6.58
CA VAL A 2 3.74 36.44 5.17
C VAL A 2 3.49 34.96 5.11
N ASN A 3 2.39 34.52 4.49
CA ASN A 3 2.17 33.14 4.14
C ASN A 3 3.14 32.79 3.01
N VAL A 4 4.19 32.07 3.34
CA VAL A 4 5.03 31.40 2.33
C VAL A 4 4.33 30.08 2.01
N GLU A 5 3.52 30.07 0.96
CA GLU A 5 3.14 28.82 0.28
C GLU A 5 4.40 28.31 -0.42
N VAL A 6 5.03 27.32 0.16
CA VAL A 6 6.07 26.56 -0.52
C VAL A 6 5.37 25.52 -1.39
N ASN A 7 5.00 25.95 -2.59
CA ASN A 7 4.62 25.05 -3.68
C ASN A 7 5.90 24.67 -4.42
N GLU A 8 6.71 23.81 -3.82
CA GLU A 8 7.81 23.17 -4.53
C GLU A 8 7.25 21.94 -5.27
N GLU A 9 6.77 22.14 -6.49
CA GLU A 9 6.67 21.05 -7.45
C GLU A 9 8.10 20.64 -7.83
N TYR A 10 8.56 19.53 -7.31
CA TYR A 10 9.79 18.92 -7.79
C TYR A 10 9.54 18.32 -9.18
N THR A 11 9.95 19.04 -10.19
CA THR A 11 10.01 18.50 -11.56
C THR A 11 11.36 17.82 -11.76
N PHE A 12 11.38 16.51 -11.78
CA PHE A 12 12.55 15.76 -12.22
C PHE A 12 12.50 15.60 -13.73
N ASP A 13 13.43 16.24 -14.40
CA ASP A 13 13.58 16.16 -15.86
C ASP A 13 14.49 14.96 -16.27
N VAL A 14 14.36 13.86 -15.54
CA VAL A 14 15.07 12.61 -15.82
C VAL A 14 14.11 11.64 -16.44
N VAL A 15 14.18 11.46 -17.75
CA VAL A 15 13.51 10.36 -18.43
C VAL A 15 14.47 9.17 -18.43
N PRO A 16 14.20 8.14 -17.63
CA PRO A 16 15.01 6.94 -17.63
C PRO A 16 14.94 6.28 -19.00
N GLN A 17 16.05 6.12 -19.68
CA GLN A 17 16.10 5.60 -21.07
C GLN A 17 15.88 4.09 -21.17
N THR A 18 15.97 3.37 -20.04
CA THR A 18 15.83 1.90 -20.01
C THR A 18 15.10 1.51 -18.74
N VAL A 19 13.75 1.61 -18.74
CA VAL A 19 13.09 1.43 -17.43
C VAL A 19 11.87 0.56 -17.49
N ASN A 20 12.14 -0.69 -17.42
CA ASN A 20 11.15 -1.65 -16.98
C ASN A 20 10.85 -1.51 -15.46
N ASP A 21 11.86 -1.19 -14.64
CA ASP A 21 11.75 -1.17 -13.18
C ASP A 21 10.77 -0.14 -12.64
N TYR A 22 10.86 1.10 -13.10
CA TYR A 22 9.94 2.16 -12.68
C TYR A 22 8.49 1.83 -13.03
N ARG A 23 8.26 1.31 -14.24
CA ARG A 23 6.91 0.95 -14.71
C ARG A 23 6.36 -0.22 -13.92
N VAL A 24 7.16 -1.25 -13.68
CA VAL A 24 6.76 -2.39 -12.85
C VAL A 24 6.40 -1.93 -11.44
N CYS A 25 7.25 -1.13 -10.81
CA CYS A 25 6.99 -0.59 -9.47
C CYS A 25 5.72 0.29 -9.43
N LYS A 26 5.55 1.16 -10.42
CA LYS A 26 4.35 1.99 -10.56
C LYS A 26 3.11 1.14 -10.73
N ASN A 27 3.15 0.16 -11.61
CA ASN A 27 2.02 -0.74 -11.88
C ASN A 27 1.61 -1.54 -10.64
N ILE A 28 2.58 -2.07 -9.89
CA ILE A 28 2.32 -2.78 -8.63
C ILE A 28 1.67 -1.83 -7.61
N LEU A 29 2.18 -0.61 -7.49
CA LEU A 29 1.66 0.36 -6.53
C LEU A 29 0.23 0.79 -6.87
N GLU A 30 -0.05 1.08 -8.15
CA GLU A 30 -1.38 1.44 -8.62
C GLU A 30 -2.38 0.29 -8.46
N TRP A 31 -1.97 -0.91 -8.81
CA TRP A 31 -2.76 -2.12 -8.62
C TRP A 31 -3.10 -2.38 -7.16
N LEU A 32 -2.11 -2.30 -6.27
CA LEU A 32 -2.29 -2.52 -4.84
C LEU A 32 -3.23 -1.46 -4.25
N LYS A 33 -3.02 -0.19 -4.59
CA LYS A 33 -3.90 0.90 -4.16
C LYS A 33 -5.34 0.67 -4.64
N SER A 34 -5.54 0.31 -5.90
CA SER A 34 -6.87 0.04 -6.46
C SER A 34 -7.57 -1.12 -5.74
N ASN A 35 -6.84 -2.20 -5.45
CA ASN A 35 -7.40 -3.31 -4.70
C ASN A 35 -7.82 -2.89 -3.28
N MET A 36 -6.99 -2.12 -2.59
CA MET A 36 -7.33 -1.59 -1.27
C MET A 36 -8.54 -0.64 -1.29
N GLU A 37 -8.65 0.21 -2.33
CA GLU A 37 -9.81 1.10 -2.53
C GLU A 37 -11.11 0.36 -2.80
N ASN A 38 -11.03 -0.85 -3.32
CA ASN A 38 -12.19 -1.67 -3.67
C ASN A 38 -12.66 -2.60 -2.54
N LEU A 39 -11.89 -2.73 -1.46
CA LEU A 39 -12.33 -3.51 -0.31
C LEU A 39 -13.57 -2.88 0.34
N THR A 40 -14.51 -3.74 0.72
CA THR A 40 -15.76 -3.34 1.33
C THR A 40 -15.94 -3.99 2.71
N ASP A 41 -16.68 -3.33 3.57
CA ASP A 41 -17.12 -3.89 4.84
C ASP A 41 -18.36 -4.80 4.68
N ASN A 42 -18.84 -5.35 5.77
CA ASN A 42 -20.02 -6.23 5.79
C ASN A 42 -21.32 -5.56 5.32
N ASN A 43 -21.34 -4.24 5.19
CA ASN A 43 -22.49 -3.47 4.69
C ASN A 43 -22.34 -3.11 3.21
N ASN A 44 -21.33 -3.66 2.51
CA ASN A 44 -20.95 -3.31 1.15
C ASN A 44 -20.55 -1.83 1.00
N GLU A 45 -20.11 -1.19 2.06
CA GLU A 45 -19.53 0.14 2.01
C GLU A 45 -18.00 0.05 1.94
N LYS A 46 -17.35 1.05 1.33
CA LYS A 46 -15.90 1.09 1.28
C LYS A 46 -15.28 0.99 2.67
N LEU A 47 -14.33 0.05 2.82
CA LEU A 47 -13.66 -0.22 4.09
C LEU A 47 -12.84 0.98 4.57
N PHE A 48 -12.11 1.61 3.67
CA PHE A 48 -11.26 2.76 3.96
C PHE A 48 -11.94 4.07 3.58
N SER A 49 -11.76 5.09 4.41
CA SER A 49 -12.17 6.47 4.08
C SER A 49 -11.29 7.08 3.00
N LYS A 50 -10.02 6.67 2.95
CA LYS A 50 -9.03 7.09 1.98
C LYS A 50 -7.91 6.07 1.85
N VAL A 51 -7.40 5.90 0.63
CA VAL A 51 -6.18 5.15 0.35
C VAL A 51 -5.17 6.09 -0.31
N ASN A 52 -3.98 6.22 0.27
CA ASN A 52 -2.94 7.14 -0.18
C ASN A 52 -1.70 6.37 -0.65
N TYR A 53 -0.84 7.06 -1.40
CA TYR A 53 0.54 6.63 -1.62
C TYR A 53 1.45 7.21 -0.53
N GLY A 54 2.34 6.37 -0.02
CA GLY A 54 3.30 6.77 1.00
C GLY A 54 2.69 6.88 2.40
N TYR A 55 3.55 6.75 3.40
CA TYR A 55 3.17 6.88 4.79
C TYR A 55 3.19 8.36 5.22
N ASN A 56 2.09 8.82 5.77
CA ASN A 56 1.99 10.17 6.30
C ASN A 56 1.54 10.14 7.77
N GLU A 57 2.45 10.39 8.69
CA GLU A 57 2.13 10.46 10.13
C GLU A 57 1.08 11.53 10.46
N GLN A 58 0.88 12.52 9.61
CA GLN A 58 -0.16 13.54 9.81
C GLN A 58 -1.56 12.98 9.60
N THR A 59 -1.72 11.88 8.88
CA THR A 59 -3.01 11.20 8.75
C THR A 59 -3.52 10.69 10.10
N LEU A 60 -2.64 10.44 11.07
CA LEU A 60 -3.03 10.10 12.45
C LEU A 60 -3.81 11.21 13.17
N LYS A 61 -3.80 12.44 12.67
CA LYS A 61 -4.46 13.60 13.32
C LYS A 61 -5.91 13.81 12.90
N GLY A 62 -6.37 13.20 11.82
CA GLY A 62 -7.65 13.54 11.17
C GLY A 62 -8.60 12.38 10.89
N PHE A 63 -8.60 11.32 11.70
CA PHE A 63 -9.42 10.15 11.43
C PHE A 63 -10.91 10.40 11.61
N GLY A 64 -11.64 10.11 10.52
CA GLY A 64 -13.08 9.93 10.55
C GLY A 64 -13.48 8.60 11.21
N LYS A 65 -14.70 8.14 10.94
CA LYS A 65 -15.24 6.88 11.47
C LYS A 65 -14.63 5.61 10.83
N LYS A 66 -14.01 5.74 9.66
CA LYS A 66 -13.40 4.64 8.89
C LYS A 66 -11.87 4.75 8.91
N PRO A 67 -11.14 3.63 8.82
CA PRO A 67 -9.69 3.64 8.75
C PRO A 67 -9.19 4.34 7.47
N VAL A 68 -7.95 4.80 7.53
CA VAL A 68 -7.17 5.29 6.39
C VAL A 68 -6.10 4.26 6.07
N CYS A 69 -5.83 4.06 4.79
CA CYS A 69 -4.81 3.15 4.31
C CYS A 69 -3.72 3.90 3.55
N ASP A 70 -2.48 3.60 3.84
CA ASP A 70 -1.31 4.11 3.12
C ASP A 70 -0.56 2.93 2.48
N VAL A 71 -0.24 3.04 1.20
CA VAL A 71 0.41 2.01 0.39
C VAL A 71 1.73 2.55 -0.15
N TYR A 72 2.83 1.83 0.01
CA TYR A 72 4.12 2.21 -0.53
C TYR A 72 5.03 1.01 -0.78
N LEU A 73 6.05 1.20 -1.60
CA LEU A 73 7.07 0.20 -1.88
C LEU A 73 8.30 0.45 -1.02
N THR A 74 8.92 -0.61 -0.52
CA THR A 74 10.10 -0.51 0.34
C THR A 74 11.34 -1.13 -0.25
N LYS A 75 11.18 -2.15 -1.09
CA LYS A 75 12.33 -2.89 -1.60
C LYS A 75 12.03 -3.52 -2.95
N THR A 76 13.05 -3.53 -3.80
CA THR A 76 13.08 -4.32 -5.03
C THR A 76 14.29 -5.24 -4.99
N ASN A 77 14.09 -6.52 -5.31
CA ASN A 77 15.16 -7.48 -5.47
C ASN A 77 15.23 -7.89 -6.94
N TYR A 78 16.43 -7.97 -7.45
CA TYR A 78 16.72 -8.39 -8.81
C TYR A 78 17.20 -9.85 -8.80
N SER A 79 16.83 -10.62 -9.83
CA SER A 79 17.44 -11.92 -10.02
C SER A 79 18.90 -11.75 -10.46
N ASP A 80 19.77 -12.70 -10.09
CA ASP A 80 21.18 -12.73 -10.52
C ASP A 80 21.32 -12.98 -12.02
N ASP A 81 20.23 -13.17 -12.74
CA ASP A 81 20.23 -13.38 -14.18
C ASP A 81 20.35 -12.04 -14.91
N PHE A 82 21.56 -11.70 -15.33
CA PHE A 82 21.92 -10.46 -16.03
C PHE A 82 21.17 -10.20 -17.34
N GLN A 83 20.30 -11.12 -17.76
CA GLN A 83 19.53 -10.97 -19.00
C GLN A 83 18.17 -10.27 -18.79
N HIS A 84 17.75 -10.07 -17.54
CA HIS A 84 16.44 -9.48 -17.24
C HIS A 84 16.60 -8.21 -16.39
N ASN A 85 16.33 -7.07 -17.01
CA ASN A 85 16.40 -5.76 -16.37
C ASN A 85 15.12 -5.42 -15.58
N HIS A 86 14.50 -6.39 -14.94
CA HIS A 86 13.32 -6.16 -14.11
C HIS A 86 13.46 -6.83 -12.74
N PRO A 87 12.85 -6.26 -11.69
CA PRO A 87 12.88 -6.87 -10.38
C PRO A 87 12.16 -8.22 -10.39
N SER A 88 12.72 -9.21 -9.71
CA SER A 88 12.09 -10.52 -9.49
C SER A 88 11.14 -10.52 -8.31
N ILE A 89 11.41 -9.66 -7.33
CA ILE A 89 10.60 -9.49 -6.12
C ILE A 89 10.46 -8.01 -5.81
N ILE A 90 9.23 -7.59 -5.55
CA ILE A 90 8.90 -6.26 -5.04
C ILE A 90 8.27 -6.41 -3.67
N VAL A 91 8.74 -5.64 -2.70
CA VAL A 91 8.17 -5.60 -1.35
C VAL A 91 7.40 -4.30 -1.18
N SER A 92 6.13 -4.45 -0.82
CA SER A 92 5.25 -3.34 -0.49
C SER A 92 4.85 -3.36 0.97
N ASN A 93 4.46 -2.20 1.48
CA ASN A 93 3.90 -2.05 2.81
C ASN A 93 2.53 -1.40 2.73
N ILE A 94 1.62 -1.92 3.54
CA ILE A 94 0.29 -1.37 3.76
C ILE A 94 0.18 -1.00 5.22
N ILE A 95 -0.11 0.26 5.51
CA ILE A 95 -0.35 0.74 6.86
C ILE A 95 -1.77 1.26 6.96
N CYS A 96 -2.57 0.61 7.80
CA CYS A 96 -3.92 1.03 8.11
C CYS A 96 -3.95 1.71 9.47
N SER A 97 -4.58 2.86 9.53
CA SER A 97 -4.61 3.70 10.72
C SER A 97 -6.03 3.90 11.21
N LEU A 98 -6.26 3.64 12.51
CA LEU A 98 -7.53 3.83 13.20
C LEU A 98 -7.34 4.71 14.42
N LYS A 99 -8.38 5.45 14.78
CA LYS A 99 -8.42 6.27 15.99
C LYS A 99 -9.66 5.95 16.84
N GLY A 100 -9.49 5.94 18.15
CA GLY A 100 -10.59 5.73 19.09
C GLY A 100 -10.14 5.75 20.54
N ASN A 101 -11.04 5.34 21.43
CA ASN A 101 -10.61 4.96 22.77
C ASN A 101 -9.83 3.62 22.68
N MET A 102 -8.99 3.36 23.65
CA MET A 102 -8.03 2.24 23.61
C MET A 102 -8.73 0.89 23.30
N ASN A 103 -9.79 0.58 24.01
CA ASN A 103 -10.45 -0.73 23.87
C ASN A 103 -11.09 -0.90 22.49
N ASN A 104 -11.85 0.09 22.03
CA ASN A 104 -12.53 0.01 20.75
C ASN A 104 -11.57 0.06 19.57
N ALA A 105 -10.56 0.91 19.63
CA ALA A 105 -9.55 1.02 18.56
C ALA A 105 -8.77 -0.29 18.44
N TYR A 106 -8.38 -0.91 19.56
CA TYR A 106 -7.64 -2.16 19.55
C TYR A 106 -8.47 -3.32 19.00
N ILE A 107 -9.73 -3.47 19.44
CA ILE A 107 -10.63 -4.53 18.95
C ILE A 107 -10.86 -4.35 17.43
N LYS A 108 -11.14 -3.13 16.99
CA LYS A 108 -11.33 -2.85 15.57
C LYS A 108 -10.07 -3.05 14.74
N ALA A 109 -8.90 -2.78 15.30
CA ALA A 109 -7.63 -3.07 14.65
C ALA A 109 -7.39 -4.58 14.52
N ALA A 110 -7.71 -5.37 15.53
CA ALA A 110 -7.62 -6.82 15.47
C ALA A 110 -8.57 -7.41 14.42
N GLU A 111 -9.83 -6.95 14.39
CA GLU A 111 -10.80 -7.34 13.35
C GLU A 111 -10.29 -6.97 11.95
N LEU A 112 -9.74 -5.77 11.77
CA LEU A 112 -9.18 -5.32 10.50
C LEU A 112 -7.95 -6.14 10.10
N ASN A 113 -7.08 -6.46 11.06
CA ASN A 113 -5.92 -7.31 10.81
C ASN A 113 -6.33 -8.68 10.28
N ASP A 114 -7.26 -9.34 10.94
CA ASP A 114 -7.73 -10.67 10.55
C ASP A 114 -8.43 -10.64 9.19
N TYR A 115 -9.25 -9.63 8.95
CA TYR A 115 -9.93 -9.43 7.66
C TYR A 115 -8.92 -9.22 6.53
N LEU A 116 -7.93 -8.35 6.70
CA LEU A 116 -6.93 -8.07 5.67
C LEU A 116 -6.00 -9.28 5.42
N LEU A 117 -5.62 -10.02 6.46
CA LEU A 117 -4.88 -11.27 6.28
C LEU A 117 -5.64 -12.26 5.41
N GLN A 118 -6.94 -12.42 5.68
CA GLN A 118 -7.79 -13.29 4.87
C GLN A 118 -7.87 -12.80 3.42
N GLU A 119 -8.08 -11.49 3.19
CA GLU A 119 -8.11 -10.91 1.85
C GLU A 119 -6.79 -11.14 1.10
N PHE A 120 -5.65 -10.88 1.73
CA PHE A 120 -4.35 -11.09 1.10
C PHE A 120 -4.05 -12.56 0.78
N GLU A 121 -4.62 -13.51 1.52
CA GLU A 121 -4.42 -14.94 1.29
C GLU A 121 -5.40 -15.55 0.29
N THR A 122 -6.63 -15.06 0.24
CA THR A 122 -7.72 -15.75 -0.49
C THR A 122 -8.30 -14.97 -1.65
N ASN A 123 -8.17 -13.64 -1.67
CA ASN A 123 -8.72 -12.82 -2.74
C ASN A 123 -7.79 -12.83 -3.96
N GLU A 124 -8.25 -13.42 -5.05
CA GLU A 124 -7.49 -13.56 -6.30
C GLU A 124 -6.99 -12.22 -6.85
N ASN A 125 -7.68 -11.10 -6.56
CA ASN A 125 -7.24 -9.77 -6.98
C ASN A 125 -5.88 -9.36 -6.38
N PHE A 126 -5.43 -9.99 -5.30
CA PHE A 126 -4.10 -9.79 -4.72
C PHE A 126 -3.05 -10.77 -5.24
N HIS A 127 -3.42 -11.76 -6.04
CA HIS A 127 -2.53 -12.80 -6.54
C HIS A 127 -2.34 -12.79 -8.05
N THR A 128 -3.15 -12.04 -8.78
CA THR A 128 -3.10 -12.01 -10.22
C THR A 128 -3.09 -10.57 -10.71
N LEU A 129 -1.99 -10.17 -11.31
CA LEU A 129 -1.89 -8.91 -12.04
C LEU A 129 -1.29 -9.19 -13.41
N GLU A 130 -2.04 -8.87 -14.43
CA GLU A 130 -1.56 -8.85 -15.80
C GLU A 130 -1.85 -7.47 -16.38
N LEU A 131 -0.81 -6.65 -16.52
CA LEU A 131 -0.92 -5.31 -17.09
C LEU A 131 -0.22 -5.26 -18.44
N PHE A 132 -0.98 -4.81 -19.44
CA PHE A 132 -0.47 -4.46 -20.75
C PHE A 132 -0.51 -2.94 -20.87
N GLU A 133 0.61 -2.30 -21.13
CA GLU A 133 0.60 -0.90 -21.56
C GLU A 133 0.40 -0.85 -23.07
N GLU A 134 -0.59 -0.12 -23.54
CA GLU A 134 -1.00 -0.05 -24.95
C GLU A 134 0.12 0.39 -25.89
N ASP A 135 1.08 1.18 -25.42
CA ASP A 135 2.16 1.76 -26.23
C ASP A 135 3.54 1.13 -26.03
N THR A 136 3.68 0.18 -25.12
CA THR A 136 4.97 -0.48 -24.85
C THR A 136 4.77 -1.94 -24.48
N PRO A 137 5.61 -2.87 -25.00
CA PRO A 137 5.46 -4.30 -24.74
C PRO A 137 5.95 -4.70 -23.33
N VAL A 138 5.63 -3.91 -22.31
CA VAL A 138 5.98 -4.23 -20.93
C VAL A 138 4.80 -4.91 -20.27
N ARG A 139 4.91 -6.21 -20.14
CA ARG A 139 3.96 -7.04 -19.40
C ARG A 139 4.48 -7.22 -17.98
N THR A 140 3.74 -6.72 -17.01
CA THR A 140 4.00 -7.02 -15.60
C THR A 140 3.05 -8.10 -15.15
N ILE A 141 3.60 -9.21 -14.70
CA ILE A 141 2.81 -10.32 -14.16
C ILE A 141 3.25 -10.52 -12.71
N VAL A 142 2.31 -10.40 -11.79
CA VAL A 142 2.48 -10.86 -10.41
C VAL A 142 2.04 -12.31 -10.37
N GLY A 143 2.99 -13.20 -10.09
CA GLY A 143 2.73 -14.63 -10.00
C GLY A 143 2.24 -15.05 -8.61
N ARG A 144 2.64 -14.31 -7.58
CA ARG A 144 2.24 -14.58 -6.20
C ARG A 144 2.45 -13.34 -5.32
N THR A 145 1.49 -13.12 -4.44
CA THR A 145 1.63 -12.21 -3.30
C THR A 145 1.54 -13.00 -2.01
N ARG A 146 2.40 -12.69 -1.04
CA ARG A 146 2.35 -13.28 0.30
C ARG A 146 2.59 -12.22 1.36
N VAL A 147 1.98 -12.38 2.52
CA VAL A 147 2.28 -11.60 3.72
C VAL A 147 3.58 -12.14 4.33
N THR A 148 4.57 -11.27 4.49
CA THR A 148 5.84 -11.62 5.14
C THR A 148 5.92 -11.12 6.57
N ASP A 149 5.20 -10.06 6.89
CA ASP A 149 5.10 -9.53 8.25
C ASP A 149 3.74 -8.85 8.47
N ALA A 150 3.26 -8.92 9.72
CA ALA A 150 2.05 -8.24 10.17
C ALA A 150 2.24 -7.70 11.58
N GLU A 151 2.07 -6.43 11.78
CA GLU A 151 2.27 -5.75 13.07
C GLU A 151 1.07 -4.88 13.45
N MET A 152 0.70 -4.90 14.73
CA MET A 152 -0.20 -3.92 15.32
C MET A 152 0.55 -3.04 16.33
N LYS A 153 0.43 -1.72 16.19
CA LYS A 153 1.11 -0.76 17.05
C LYS A 153 0.14 0.28 17.59
N ILE A 154 0.16 0.48 18.89
CA ILE A 154 -0.65 1.50 19.57
C ILE A 154 0.19 2.77 19.71
N ILE A 155 -0.38 3.90 19.31
CA ILE A 155 0.23 5.22 19.41
C ILE A 155 -0.64 6.11 20.30
N PRO A 156 -0.17 6.50 21.49
CA PRO A 156 -0.89 7.44 22.35
C PRO A 156 -1.01 8.81 21.68
N GLN A 157 -2.21 9.40 21.68
CA GLN A 157 -2.49 10.71 21.11
C GLN A 157 -3.35 11.56 22.08
N GLY A 158 -2.73 12.10 23.12
CA GLY A 158 -3.43 12.88 24.14
C GLY A 158 -4.50 12.04 24.87
N LYS A 159 -5.78 12.37 24.68
CA LYS A 159 -6.91 11.63 25.27
C LYS A 159 -7.43 10.48 24.39
N SER A 160 -6.87 10.29 23.21
CA SER A 160 -7.22 9.23 22.27
C SER A 160 -6.02 8.38 21.92
N TYR A 161 -6.26 7.25 21.29
CA TYR A 161 -5.23 6.34 20.79
C TYR A 161 -5.38 6.17 19.30
N GLY A 162 -4.26 6.18 18.59
CA GLY A 162 -4.14 5.68 17.24
C GLY A 162 -3.67 4.23 17.28
N VAL A 163 -4.21 3.39 16.42
CA VAL A 163 -3.71 2.04 16.21
C VAL A 163 -3.30 1.92 14.76
N LEU A 164 -2.11 1.41 14.53
CA LEU A 164 -1.61 1.05 13.22
C LEU A 164 -1.71 -0.46 13.05
N VAL A 165 -2.20 -0.88 11.92
CA VAL A 165 -2.14 -2.26 11.43
C VAL A 165 -1.28 -2.22 10.19
N ALA A 166 -0.10 -2.79 10.25
CA ALA A 166 0.90 -2.75 9.18
C ALA A 166 1.13 -4.14 8.62
N PHE A 167 1.23 -4.23 7.30
CA PHE A 167 1.57 -5.46 6.59
C PHE A 167 2.74 -5.20 5.66
N GLU A 168 3.66 -6.16 5.62
CA GLU A 168 4.63 -6.26 4.56
C GLU A 168 4.19 -7.38 3.59
N LEU A 169 4.12 -7.04 2.31
CA LEU A 169 3.73 -7.95 1.24
C LEU A 169 4.89 -8.12 0.27
N GLU A 170 5.18 -9.37 -0.05
CA GLU A 170 6.14 -9.73 -1.08
C GLU A 170 5.41 -10.18 -2.34
N HIS A 171 5.73 -9.53 -3.47
CA HIS A 171 5.17 -9.82 -4.78
C HIS A 171 6.25 -10.45 -5.66
N THR A 172 6.01 -11.66 -6.11
CA THR A 172 6.88 -12.34 -7.10
C THR A 172 6.49 -11.88 -8.50
N ILE A 173 7.44 -11.33 -9.25
CA ILE A 173 7.25 -10.85 -10.62
C ILE A 173 7.76 -11.93 -11.58
N LEU A 174 6.94 -12.25 -12.60
CA LEU A 174 7.22 -13.26 -13.62
C LEU A 174 7.61 -12.63 -14.95
#